data_5d71fc01f0e9911f1c7720784a9c9a02
#
_entry.id   5d71fc01f0e9911f1c7720784a9c9a02
#
_cell.length_a   1.000
_cell.length_b   1.000
_cell.length_c   1.000
_cell.angle_alpha   90.00
_cell.angle_beta   90.00
_cell.angle_gamma   90.00
#
_symmetry.space_group_name_H-M   'P 1'
#
loop_
_entity.id
_entity.type
_entity.pdbx_description
1 polymer ?
#
loop_
_entity_poly.entity_id
_entity_poly.type
_entity_poly.pdbx_seq_one_letter_code
_entity_poly.pdbx_strand_id
1 'polypeptide(L)'
;MKTLFTDIGSLVLTKEKFGELEIIHNANLLVEDSKISYLGEHKVAADQEISIAGKTVIPGFVDSHAPPVLAGDRSEEFAHRMMGESYGAGGINYTVGLTRSASDRELRANLERIIAEFLESGITHFEAKSGYGLDLETEIRLLRIASEYTTDVTYLGAHVVPRGEYREQYLELVCGEMLEQALGYA
;
A
#
# COMPACT_ATOMS: atom_id res chain seq x y z
N MET A 1 18.35 -20.07 -2.96
CA MET A 1 18.89 -19.61 -4.27
C MET A 1 19.55 -18.26 -4.07
N LYS A 2 20.80 -18.13 -4.56
CA LYS A 2 21.59 -16.88 -4.44
C LYS A 2 21.62 -16.15 -5.78
N THR A 3 21.15 -14.92 -5.80
CA THR A 3 21.19 -14.06 -6.99
C THR A 3 22.08 -12.86 -6.71
N LEU A 4 23.15 -12.70 -7.49
CA LEU A 4 24.06 -11.56 -7.42
C LEU A 4 23.71 -10.53 -8.50
N PHE A 5 23.33 -9.33 -8.07
CA PHE A 5 23.22 -8.18 -8.96
C PHE A 5 24.58 -7.49 -9.06
N THR A 6 25.11 -7.34 -10.28
CA THR A 6 26.45 -6.81 -10.53
C THR A 6 26.43 -5.49 -11.29
N ASP A 7 27.56 -4.81 -11.29
CA ASP A 7 27.80 -3.60 -12.07
C ASP A 7 26.83 -2.46 -11.71
N ILE A 8 26.37 -2.39 -10.45
CA ILE A 8 25.50 -1.33 -9.94
C ILE A 8 26.28 -0.02 -9.96
N GLY A 9 25.84 0.96 -10.77
CA GLY A 9 26.51 2.26 -10.87
C GLY A 9 26.49 3.03 -9.54
N SER A 10 25.37 3.03 -8.86
CA SER A 10 25.21 3.61 -7.52
C SER A 10 24.24 2.79 -6.70
N LEU A 11 24.67 2.33 -5.54
CA LEU A 11 23.82 1.68 -4.54
C LEU A 11 23.59 2.67 -3.39
N VAL A 12 22.35 3.07 -3.17
CA VAL A 12 21.96 4.04 -2.15
C VAL A 12 21.42 3.32 -0.94
N LEU A 13 21.97 3.62 0.22
CA LEU A 13 21.55 3.06 1.50
C LEU A 13 21.04 4.19 2.40
N THR A 14 20.03 3.88 3.21
CA THR A 14 19.57 4.78 4.29
C THR A 14 20.46 4.57 5.52
N LYS A 15 20.79 5.68 6.22
CA LYS A 15 21.48 5.62 7.52
C LYS A 15 20.46 5.71 8.65
N GLU A 16 20.92 5.44 9.88
CA GLU A 16 20.10 5.53 11.09
C GLU A 16 19.51 6.93 11.30
N LYS A 17 20.28 7.97 10.93
CA LYS A 17 19.81 9.34 11.07
C LYS A 17 18.96 9.72 9.84
N PHE A 18 17.74 10.15 10.11
CA PHE A 18 16.77 10.55 9.08
C PHE A 18 17.38 11.60 8.12
N GLY A 19 17.22 11.32 6.82
CA GLY A 19 17.71 12.17 5.74
C GLY A 19 19.18 11.98 5.37
N GLU A 20 19.95 11.16 6.10
CA GLU A 20 21.31 10.81 5.72
C GLU A 20 21.32 9.56 4.82
N LEU A 21 22.08 9.64 3.74
CA LEU A 21 22.27 8.56 2.77
C LEU A 21 23.75 8.17 2.70
N GLU A 22 24.00 6.90 2.39
CA GLU A 22 25.30 6.40 1.96
C GLU A 22 25.19 5.93 0.52
N ILE A 23 26.19 6.24 -0.31
CA ILE A 23 26.21 5.85 -1.71
C ILE A 23 27.49 5.03 -1.95
N ILE A 24 27.33 3.80 -2.40
CA ILE A 24 28.41 2.92 -2.81
C ILE A 24 28.42 2.85 -4.34
N HIS A 25 29.52 3.24 -4.97
CA HIS A 25 29.66 3.17 -6.42
C HIS A 25 30.27 1.85 -6.87
N ASN A 26 29.90 1.39 -8.06
CA ASN A 26 30.36 0.13 -8.66
C ASN A 26 30.14 -1.07 -7.71
N ALA A 27 28.97 -1.09 -7.09
CA ALA A 27 28.62 -2.07 -6.08
C ALA A 27 28.06 -3.38 -6.66
N ASN A 28 28.06 -4.39 -5.82
CA ASN A 28 27.35 -5.66 -6.04
C ASN A 28 26.42 -5.92 -4.86
N LEU A 29 25.28 -6.55 -5.12
CA LEU A 29 24.25 -6.87 -4.13
C LEU A 29 23.87 -8.34 -4.27
N LEU A 30 24.04 -9.14 -3.20
CA LEU A 30 23.60 -10.53 -3.15
C LEU A 30 22.29 -10.67 -2.41
N VAL A 31 21.32 -11.28 -3.06
CA VAL A 31 20.07 -11.71 -2.45
C VAL A 31 20.06 -13.21 -2.28
N GLU A 32 19.83 -13.68 -1.07
CA GLU A 32 19.68 -15.09 -0.70
C GLU A 32 18.38 -15.26 0.08
N ASP A 33 17.51 -16.15 -0.39
CA ASP A 33 16.23 -16.47 0.26
C ASP A 33 15.41 -15.23 0.64
N SER A 34 15.26 -14.31 -0.32
CA SER A 34 14.54 -13.03 -0.19
C SER A 34 15.15 -12.03 0.80
N LYS A 35 16.41 -12.23 1.20
CA LYS A 35 17.14 -11.29 2.06
C LYS A 35 18.42 -10.82 1.38
N ILE A 36 18.78 -9.57 1.64
CA ILE A 36 20.09 -9.05 1.23
C ILE A 36 21.13 -9.67 2.18
N SER A 37 22.03 -10.48 1.63
CA SER A 37 23.08 -11.18 2.40
C SER A 37 24.48 -10.56 2.20
N TYR A 38 24.66 -9.74 1.16
CA TYR A 38 25.91 -9.02 0.92
C TYR A 38 25.65 -7.72 0.15
N LEU A 39 26.38 -6.70 0.54
CA LEU A 39 26.50 -5.40 -0.16
C LEU A 39 27.99 -5.03 -0.19
N GLY A 40 28.51 -4.64 -1.35
CA GLY A 40 29.91 -4.18 -1.42
C GLY A 40 30.48 -4.16 -2.83
N GLU A 41 31.75 -3.83 -2.94
CA GLU A 41 32.44 -3.66 -4.21
C GLU A 41 32.90 -4.99 -4.85
N HIS A 42 33.01 -6.05 -4.07
CA HIS A 42 33.54 -7.32 -4.57
C HIS A 42 32.43 -8.26 -5.06
N LYS A 43 32.71 -9.01 -6.12
CA LYS A 43 31.87 -10.12 -6.53
C LYS A 43 32.00 -11.28 -5.55
N VAL A 44 30.89 -11.87 -5.19
CA VAL A 44 30.80 -13.06 -4.34
C VAL A 44 30.12 -14.20 -5.11
N ALA A 45 30.33 -15.44 -4.66
CA ALA A 45 29.73 -16.61 -5.31
C ALA A 45 28.20 -16.60 -5.22
N ALA A 46 27.53 -16.88 -6.35
CA ALA A 46 26.10 -16.94 -6.47
C ALA A 46 25.68 -18.04 -7.47
N ASP A 47 24.41 -18.43 -7.38
CA ASP A 47 23.81 -19.39 -8.35
C ASP A 47 23.47 -18.71 -9.67
N GLN A 48 23.15 -17.40 -9.61
CA GLN A 48 22.79 -16.57 -10.76
C GLN A 48 23.44 -15.19 -10.62
N GLU A 49 23.96 -14.66 -11.74
CA GLU A 49 24.43 -13.27 -11.84
C GLU A 49 23.54 -12.49 -12.81
N ILE A 50 23.15 -11.27 -12.42
CA ILE A 50 22.36 -10.34 -13.25
C ILE A 50 23.11 -9.00 -13.27
N SER A 51 23.66 -8.63 -14.43
CA SER A 51 24.26 -7.31 -14.59
C SER A 51 23.17 -6.25 -14.78
N ILE A 52 23.25 -5.20 -13.96
CA ILE A 52 22.40 -4.01 -14.05
C ILE A 52 23.22 -2.77 -14.32
N ALA A 53 24.18 -2.91 -15.21
CA ALA A 53 25.24 -1.95 -15.53
C ALA A 53 24.77 -0.50 -15.57
N GLY A 54 25.41 0.33 -14.76
CA GLY A 54 25.21 1.78 -14.70
C GLY A 54 23.90 2.23 -14.05
N LYS A 55 23.01 1.32 -13.64
CA LYS A 55 21.77 1.68 -12.96
C LYS A 55 22.02 2.05 -11.50
N THR A 56 21.12 2.88 -10.96
CA THR A 56 21.06 3.18 -9.54
C THR A 56 20.08 2.21 -8.86
N VAL A 57 20.49 1.64 -7.75
CA VAL A 57 19.65 0.82 -6.87
C VAL A 57 19.36 1.60 -5.59
N ILE A 58 18.10 1.70 -5.24
CA ILE A 58 17.61 2.36 -4.03
C ILE A 58 16.71 1.40 -3.26
N PRO A 59 16.47 1.60 -1.95
CA PRO A 59 15.38 0.93 -1.25
C PRO A 59 14.06 1.19 -1.94
N GLY A 60 13.17 0.19 -1.96
CA GLY A 60 11.81 0.39 -2.48
C GLY A 60 11.07 1.46 -1.67
N PHE A 61 10.16 2.18 -2.33
CA PHE A 61 9.31 3.15 -1.65
C PHE A 61 8.28 2.45 -0.75
N VAL A 62 7.90 3.14 0.31
CA VAL A 62 6.84 2.73 1.23
C VAL A 62 5.70 3.73 1.14
N ASP A 63 4.49 3.26 0.83
CA ASP A 63 3.28 4.07 0.96
C ASP A 63 2.69 3.88 2.36
N SER A 64 2.80 4.90 3.18
CA SER A 64 2.34 4.88 4.59
C SER A 64 0.90 5.37 4.75
N HIS A 65 0.15 5.60 3.68
CA HIS A 65 -1.25 6.05 3.75
C HIS A 65 -2.04 5.66 2.50
N ALA A 66 -2.36 4.39 2.36
CA ALA A 66 -3.18 3.91 1.26
C ALA A 66 -4.42 3.17 1.78
N PRO A 67 -5.66 3.57 1.42
CA PRO A 67 -6.86 2.77 1.58
C PRO A 67 -7.15 1.98 0.28
N PRO A 68 -6.41 0.89 -0.02
CA PRO A 68 -6.41 0.29 -1.35
C PRO A 68 -7.53 -0.72 -1.56
N VAL A 69 -8.20 -1.18 -0.48
CA VAL A 69 -9.31 -2.13 -0.58
C VAL A 69 -10.61 -1.38 -0.81
N LEU A 70 -10.95 -1.19 -2.07
CA LEU A 70 -12.14 -0.46 -2.50
C LEU A 70 -12.67 -0.97 -3.85
N ALA A 71 -13.88 -0.57 -4.22
CA ALA A 71 -14.44 -0.80 -5.54
C ALA A 71 -14.72 0.53 -6.26
N GLY A 72 -14.74 0.45 -7.61
CA GLY A 72 -14.90 1.60 -8.48
C GLY A 72 -13.64 2.44 -8.62
N ASP A 73 -13.78 3.52 -9.39
CA ASP A 73 -12.77 4.56 -9.52
C ASP A 73 -13.43 5.94 -9.52
N ARG A 74 -12.63 6.97 -9.43
CA ARG A 74 -13.08 8.37 -9.38
C ARG A 74 -12.52 9.20 -10.53
N SER A 75 -12.16 8.56 -11.63
CA SER A 75 -11.57 9.20 -12.80
C SER A 75 -12.51 10.25 -13.43
N GLU A 76 -13.79 9.92 -13.54
CA GLU A 76 -14.81 10.85 -14.03
C GLU A 76 -14.95 12.08 -13.12
N GLU A 77 -15.01 11.85 -11.79
CA GLU A 77 -15.05 12.95 -10.82
C GLU A 77 -13.81 13.83 -10.92
N PHE A 78 -12.64 13.22 -11.07
CA PHE A 78 -11.40 13.96 -11.27
C PHE A 78 -11.43 14.78 -12.57
N ALA A 79 -11.90 14.22 -13.67
CA ALA A 79 -12.03 14.91 -14.94
C ALA A 79 -12.98 16.13 -14.83
N HIS A 80 -14.13 15.98 -14.19
CA HIS A 80 -15.07 17.07 -13.93
C HIS A 80 -14.46 18.19 -13.09
N ARG A 81 -13.69 17.85 -12.05
CA ARG A 81 -12.95 18.83 -11.24
C ARG A 81 -11.91 19.60 -12.05
N MET A 82 -11.19 18.92 -12.94
CA MET A 82 -10.22 19.56 -13.83
C MET A 82 -10.89 20.53 -14.82
N MET A 83 -12.18 20.32 -15.15
CA MET A 83 -13.01 21.24 -15.95
C MET A 83 -13.60 22.41 -15.14
N GLY A 84 -13.29 22.50 -13.84
CA GLY A 84 -13.77 23.57 -12.97
C GLY A 84 -15.14 23.35 -12.36
N GLU A 85 -15.69 22.14 -12.45
CA GLU A 85 -16.96 21.81 -11.81
C GLU A 85 -16.79 21.64 -10.29
N SER A 86 -17.86 21.96 -9.54
CA SER A 86 -17.84 21.82 -8.08
C SER A 86 -17.80 20.35 -7.66
N TYR A 87 -17.13 20.08 -6.53
CA TYR A 87 -17.11 18.76 -5.89
C TYR A 87 -18.53 18.31 -5.48
N GLY A 88 -19.25 17.67 -6.39
CA GLY A 88 -20.67 17.37 -6.22
C GLY A 88 -21.08 15.91 -6.38
N ALA A 89 -20.22 15.08 -6.98
CA ALA A 89 -20.59 13.73 -7.40
C ALA A 89 -20.52 12.66 -6.26
N GLY A 90 -20.78 13.04 -5.02
CA GLY A 90 -20.87 12.09 -3.92
C GLY A 90 -19.55 11.80 -3.18
N GLY A 91 -18.39 12.12 -3.77
CA GLY A 91 -17.08 11.96 -3.12
C GLY A 91 -16.88 10.58 -2.53
N ILE A 92 -16.41 10.53 -1.28
CA ILE A 92 -16.17 9.28 -0.55
C ILE A 92 -17.42 8.38 -0.47
N ASN A 93 -18.63 8.96 -0.38
CA ASN A 93 -19.87 8.17 -0.28
C ASN A 93 -20.16 7.37 -1.55
N TYR A 94 -19.71 7.83 -2.71
CA TYR A 94 -19.81 7.05 -3.95
C TYR A 94 -18.94 5.79 -3.87
N THR A 95 -17.67 5.95 -3.48
CA THR A 95 -16.74 4.83 -3.27
C THR A 95 -17.27 3.86 -2.21
N VAL A 96 -17.80 4.38 -1.09
CA VAL A 96 -18.41 3.56 -0.04
C VAL A 96 -19.56 2.71 -0.58
N GLY A 97 -20.47 3.31 -1.35
CA GLY A 97 -21.59 2.58 -1.94
C GLY A 97 -21.16 1.45 -2.86
N LEU A 98 -20.18 1.70 -3.74
CA LEU A 98 -19.63 0.68 -4.62
C LEU A 98 -18.89 -0.42 -3.83
N THR A 99 -18.11 -0.05 -2.82
CA THR A 99 -17.33 -0.98 -2.00
C THR A 99 -18.23 -1.92 -1.20
N ARG A 100 -19.31 -1.40 -0.62
CA ARG A 100 -20.31 -2.22 0.10
C ARG A 100 -21.01 -3.22 -0.82
N SER A 101 -21.30 -2.84 -2.05
CA SER A 101 -22.00 -3.70 -3.02
C SER A 101 -21.09 -4.68 -3.75
N ALA A 102 -19.78 -4.47 -3.75
CA ALA A 102 -18.82 -5.32 -4.42
C ALA A 102 -18.66 -6.68 -3.72
N SER A 103 -18.41 -7.73 -4.50
CA SER A 103 -18.00 -9.03 -3.97
C SER A 103 -16.56 -9.03 -3.49
N ASP A 104 -16.21 -9.95 -2.61
CA ASP A 104 -14.81 -10.16 -2.17
C ASP A 104 -13.86 -10.39 -3.35
N ARG A 105 -14.33 -11.09 -4.39
CA ARG A 105 -13.54 -11.33 -5.60
C ARG A 105 -13.23 -10.03 -6.34
N GLU A 106 -14.19 -9.14 -6.46
CA GLU A 106 -14.01 -7.83 -7.11
C GLU A 106 -13.08 -6.94 -6.30
N LEU A 107 -13.22 -6.92 -4.97
CA LEU A 107 -12.32 -6.18 -4.08
C LEU A 107 -10.87 -6.68 -4.18
N ARG A 108 -10.65 -8.01 -4.19
CA ARG A 108 -9.30 -8.58 -4.38
C ARG A 108 -8.73 -8.25 -5.75
N ALA A 109 -9.51 -8.42 -6.82
CA ALA A 109 -9.05 -8.12 -8.17
C ALA A 109 -8.63 -6.64 -8.33
N ASN A 110 -9.40 -5.72 -7.72
CA ASN A 110 -9.02 -4.30 -7.73
C ASN A 110 -7.77 -4.02 -6.88
N LEU A 111 -7.66 -4.64 -5.71
CA LEU A 111 -6.47 -4.53 -4.87
C LEU A 111 -5.21 -5.05 -5.59
N GLU A 112 -5.29 -6.20 -6.25
CA GLU A 112 -4.19 -6.77 -7.03
C GLU A 112 -3.74 -5.84 -8.16
N ARG A 113 -4.70 -5.19 -8.84
CA ARG A 113 -4.39 -4.16 -9.85
C ARG A 113 -3.66 -2.97 -9.24
N ILE A 114 -4.13 -2.46 -8.09
CA ILE A 114 -3.49 -1.33 -7.38
C ILE A 114 -2.08 -1.72 -6.91
N ILE A 115 -1.88 -2.93 -6.40
CA ILE A 115 -0.55 -3.43 -6.00
C ILE A 115 0.39 -3.50 -7.20
N ALA A 116 -0.10 -3.92 -8.37
CA ALA A 116 0.72 -3.90 -9.60
C ALA A 116 1.14 -2.47 -9.97
N GLU A 117 0.23 -1.50 -9.90
CA GLU A 117 0.54 -0.07 -10.12
C GLU A 117 1.53 0.49 -9.08
N PHE A 118 1.42 0.06 -7.82
CA PHE A 118 2.40 0.39 -6.77
C PHE A 118 3.79 -0.11 -7.15
N LEU A 119 3.92 -1.38 -7.55
CA LEU A 119 5.19 -1.96 -7.96
C LEU A 119 5.78 -1.27 -9.20
N GLU A 120 4.97 -0.94 -10.19
CA GLU A 120 5.40 -0.16 -11.36
C GLU A 120 5.91 1.23 -10.99
N SER A 121 5.38 1.81 -9.90
CA SER A 121 5.80 3.10 -9.34
C SER A 121 6.98 3.00 -8.37
N GLY A 122 7.50 1.78 -8.13
CA GLY A 122 8.60 1.52 -7.21
C GLY A 122 8.19 1.42 -5.73
N ILE A 123 6.91 1.37 -5.42
CA ILE A 123 6.38 1.12 -4.08
C ILE A 123 6.41 -0.40 -3.86
N THR A 124 7.20 -0.85 -2.88
CA THR A 124 7.39 -2.27 -2.57
C THR A 124 6.72 -2.69 -1.27
N HIS A 125 6.26 -1.73 -0.49
CA HIS A 125 5.53 -1.94 0.76
C HIS A 125 4.47 -0.85 0.93
N PHE A 126 3.33 -1.20 1.53
CA PHE A 126 2.26 -0.23 1.77
C PHE A 126 1.49 -0.57 3.05
N GLU A 127 1.04 0.46 3.74
CA GLU A 127 0.08 0.37 4.82
C GLU A 127 -1.33 0.36 4.22
N ALA A 128 -2.11 -0.68 4.50
CA ALA A 128 -3.48 -0.80 4.04
C ALA A 128 -4.46 -0.29 5.09
N LYS A 129 -5.05 0.88 4.86
CA LYS A 129 -6.12 1.42 5.72
C LYS A 129 -7.48 0.93 5.23
N SER A 130 -8.38 0.63 6.17
CA SER A 130 -9.82 0.50 5.90
C SER A 130 -10.48 1.88 5.74
N GLY A 131 -11.79 1.99 5.88
CA GLY A 131 -12.48 3.29 5.90
C GLY A 131 -13.37 3.56 4.70
N TYR A 132 -13.58 2.58 3.84
CA TYR A 132 -14.59 2.64 2.77
C TYR A 132 -15.78 1.70 3.02
N GLY A 133 -15.82 1.03 4.16
CA GLY A 133 -16.97 0.27 4.63
C GLY A 133 -17.98 1.14 5.36
N LEU A 134 -17.51 1.82 6.39
CA LEU A 134 -18.30 2.68 7.29
C LEU A 134 -19.49 1.97 7.94
N ASP A 135 -19.45 0.65 8.01
CA ASP A 135 -20.29 -0.24 8.80
C ASP A 135 -19.45 -1.41 9.31
N LEU A 136 -19.92 -2.07 10.36
CA LEU A 136 -19.19 -3.14 11.02
C LEU A 136 -18.78 -4.26 10.06
N GLU A 137 -19.74 -4.80 9.32
CA GLU A 137 -19.52 -5.95 8.43
C GLU A 137 -18.49 -5.62 7.33
N THR A 138 -18.68 -4.47 6.68
CA THR A 138 -17.82 -4.09 5.56
C THR A 138 -16.43 -3.69 6.03
N GLU A 139 -16.26 -2.93 7.12
CA GLU A 139 -14.94 -2.56 7.64
C GLU A 139 -14.11 -3.80 7.99
N ILE A 140 -14.70 -4.76 8.71
CA ILE A 140 -14.01 -6.02 9.06
C ILE A 140 -13.67 -6.83 7.79
N ARG A 141 -14.55 -6.84 6.82
CA ARG A 141 -14.30 -7.48 5.51
C ARG A 141 -13.12 -6.85 4.77
N LEU A 142 -13.01 -5.51 4.78
CA LEU A 142 -11.88 -4.80 4.14
C LEU A 142 -10.56 -5.09 4.85
N LEU A 143 -10.54 -5.08 6.20
CA LEU A 143 -9.34 -5.42 6.98
C LEU A 143 -8.90 -6.86 6.72
N ARG A 144 -9.83 -7.81 6.70
CA ARG A 144 -9.54 -9.21 6.37
C ARG A 144 -8.93 -9.37 4.99
N ILE A 145 -9.47 -8.70 3.97
CA ILE A 145 -8.90 -8.76 2.61
C ILE A 145 -7.51 -8.10 2.59
N ALA A 146 -7.34 -6.95 3.24
CA ALA A 146 -6.04 -6.26 3.32
C ALA A 146 -4.96 -7.15 3.93
N SER A 147 -5.27 -7.88 5.02
CA SER A 147 -4.33 -8.76 5.73
C SER A 147 -3.83 -9.96 4.90
N GLU A 148 -4.48 -10.27 3.79
CA GLU A 148 -4.02 -11.30 2.85
C GLU A 148 -2.81 -10.82 2.01
N TYR A 149 -2.56 -9.49 1.93
CA TYR A 149 -1.58 -8.88 1.02
C TYR A 149 -0.48 -8.08 1.72
N THR A 150 -0.72 -7.60 2.93
CA THR A 150 0.25 -6.86 3.74
C THR A 150 0.10 -7.17 5.22
N THR A 151 1.19 -7.03 5.97
CA THR A 151 1.19 -7.11 7.44
C THR A 151 0.87 -5.77 8.10
N ASP A 152 0.93 -4.67 7.34
CA ASP A 152 0.66 -3.33 7.83
C ASP A 152 -0.78 -2.94 7.50
N VAL A 153 -1.70 -3.37 8.34
CA VAL A 153 -3.13 -3.11 8.22
C VAL A 153 -3.55 -2.12 9.30
N THR A 154 -4.28 -1.10 8.91
CA THR A 154 -4.76 -0.05 9.83
C THR A 154 -6.28 0.08 9.76
N TYR A 155 -6.92 0.01 10.91
CA TYR A 155 -8.34 0.30 11.06
C TYR A 155 -8.60 1.81 11.00
N LEU A 156 -9.39 2.25 10.00
CA LEU A 156 -9.80 3.66 9.80
C LEU A 156 -11.33 3.80 9.77
N GLY A 157 -12.05 3.19 10.70
CA GLY A 157 -13.53 3.27 10.76
C GLY A 157 -14.06 4.69 10.88
N ALA A 158 -13.29 5.61 11.47
CA ALA A 158 -13.65 7.02 11.61
C ALA A 158 -13.30 7.89 10.38
N HIS A 159 -13.19 7.31 9.18
CA HIS A 159 -12.84 8.05 7.96
C HIS A 159 -13.84 9.17 7.65
N VAL A 160 -15.12 8.88 7.72
CA VAL A 160 -16.22 9.87 7.64
C VAL A 160 -17.47 9.29 8.31
N VAL A 161 -18.36 10.15 8.79
CA VAL A 161 -19.69 9.71 9.26
C VAL A 161 -20.56 9.37 8.04
N PRO A 162 -21.16 8.17 7.95
CA PRO A 162 -22.05 7.79 6.84
C PRO A 162 -23.24 8.76 6.72
N ARG A 163 -23.72 8.96 5.50
CA ARG A 163 -24.90 9.79 5.28
C ARG A 163 -26.13 9.21 5.97
N GLY A 164 -26.82 10.05 6.74
CA GLY A 164 -28.04 9.67 7.47
C GLY A 164 -27.80 9.12 8.86
N GLU A 165 -26.55 8.92 9.24
CA GLU A 165 -26.19 8.47 10.59
C GLU A 165 -25.99 9.66 11.53
N TYR A 166 -26.32 9.45 12.81
CA TYR A 166 -25.99 10.41 13.87
C TYR A 166 -24.53 10.22 14.30
N ARG A 167 -23.79 11.33 14.31
CA ARG A 167 -22.36 11.35 14.58
C ARG A 167 -21.99 10.64 15.89
N GLU A 168 -22.74 10.89 16.95
CA GLU A 168 -22.50 10.31 18.28
C GLU A 168 -22.67 8.79 18.27
N GLN A 169 -23.73 8.28 17.65
CA GLN A 169 -24.00 6.86 17.53
C GLN A 169 -22.95 6.15 16.67
N TYR A 170 -22.53 6.81 15.58
CA TYR A 170 -21.47 6.27 14.73
C TYR A 170 -20.13 6.22 15.46
N LEU A 171 -19.80 7.24 16.27
CA LEU A 171 -18.58 7.23 17.10
C LEU A 171 -18.62 6.13 18.18
N GLU A 172 -19.77 5.86 18.80
CA GLU A 172 -19.94 4.75 19.72
C GLU A 172 -19.66 3.40 19.03
N LEU A 173 -20.17 3.20 17.82
CA LEU A 173 -19.90 2.00 17.03
C LEU A 173 -18.41 1.88 16.68
N VAL A 174 -17.80 2.95 16.17
CA VAL A 174 -16.39 2.98 15.74
C VAL A 174 -15.42 2.75 16.91
N CYS A 175 -15.70 3.34 18.07
CA CYS A 175 -14.85 3.21 19.27
C CYS A 175 -15.18 1.97 20.12
N GLY A 176 -16.28 1.30 19.84
CA GLY A 176 -16.76 0.11 20.55
C GLY A 176 -16.64 -1.16 19.70
N GLU A 177 -17.77 -1.73 19.31
CA GLU A 177 -17.86 -3.04 18.67
C GLU A 177 -16.98 -3.17 17.40
N MET A 178 -16.93 -2.13 16.57
CA MET A 178 -16.14 -2.15 15.35
C MET A 178 -14.64 -2.22 15.66
N LEU A 179 -14.16 -1.43 16.63
CA LEU A 179 -12.78 -1.48 17.09
C LEU A 179 -12.42 -2.84 17.68
N GLU A 180 -13.29 -3.39 18.55
CA GLU A 180 -13.05 -4.70 19.17
C GLU A 180 -12.85 -5.80 18.13
N GLN A 181 -13.66 -5.81 17.07
CA GLN A 181 -13.52 -6.80 16.01
C GLN A 181 -12.32 -6.50 15.09
N ALA A 182 -11.96 -5.23 14.89
CA ALA A 182 -10.82 -4.82 14.07
C ALA A 182 -9.47 -5.25 14.66
N LEU A 183 -9.34 -5.34 16.00
CA LEU A 183 -8.10 -5.74 16.70
C LEU A 183 -7.54 -7.11 16.26
N GLY A 184 -8.35 -7.95 15.62
CA GLY A 184 -7.89 -9.24 15.07
C GLY A 184 -7.14 -9.14 13.74
N TYR A 185 -7.14 -7.96 13.10
CA TYR A 185 -6.58 -7.75 11.77
C TYR A 185 -5.59 -6.58 11.68
N ALA A 186 -5.63 -5.63 12.61
CA ALA A 186 -4.85 -4.39 12.60
C ALA A 186 -3.80 -4.35 13.71
#